data_54499d3db52128fe61326b087f087ade
#
_entry.id   54499d3db52128fe61326b087f087ade
#
_cell.length_a   1.000
_cell.length_b   1.000
_cell.length_c   1.000
_cell.angle_alpha   90.00
_cell.angle_beta   90.00
_cell.angle_gamma   90.00
#
_symmetry.space_group_name_H-M   'P 1'
#
loop_
_entity.id
_entity.type
_entity.pdbx_description
1 polymer ?
#
loop_
_entity_poly.entity_id
_entity_poly.type
_entity_poly.pdbx_seq_one_letter_code
_entity_poly.pdbx_strand_id
1 'polypeptide(L)'
;MRRIFLGVVVAFIFAFLVSNSQAAVWEAQNSWSQEWEEKYASWVKDNWDENFFVKKNTPFNGLKLDCADAVYSMRVIFSFLHSLPFAAKDPTSGSKKITNAMKRWDDISDPEKRIRLFLKYIYPILSTSTLPDDTFPVEVDKKTIRSGALLLTDHKNHHSWTIKEITPEGVPHLIYSSRPAKSQIKQR
;
A
#
# COMPACT_ATOMS: atom_id res chain seq x y z
N MET A 1 43.40 -20.32 -61.39
CA MET A 1 42.59 -20.78 -60.24
C MET A 1 42.17 -19.59 -59.37
N ARG A 2 40.93 -19.12 -59.51
CA ARG A 2 40.36 -18.02 -58.69
C ARG A 2 39.58 -18.63 -57.51
N ARG A 3 40.04 -18.38 -56.29
CA ARG A 3 39.31 -18.78 -55.08
C ARG A 3 38.29 -17.67 -54.73
N ILE A 4 37.01 -18.04 -54.78
CA ILE A 4 35.89 -17.19 -54.34
C ILE A 4 35.76 -17.41 -52.85
N PHE A 5 36.00 -16.35 -52.03
CA PHE A 5 35.68 -16.36 -50.60
C PHE A 5 34.19 -15.97 -50.44
N LEU A 6 33.43 -16.92 -49.99
CA LEU A 6 32.01 -16.72 -49.61
C LEU A 6 31.98 -16.22 -48.18
N GLY A 7 31.77 -14.92 -48.02
CA GLY A 7 31.58 -14.28 -46.70
C GLY A 7 30.17 -14.55 -46.20
N VAL A 8 30.07 -15.30 -45.09
CA VAL A 8 28.82 -15.52 -44.37
C VAL A 8 28.60 -14.32 -43.45
N VAL A 9 27.62 -13.46 -43.77
CA VAL A 9 27.16 -12.36 -42.92
C VAL A 9 26.16 -12.98 -41.94
N VAL A 10 26.58 -13.17 -40.67
CA VAL A 10 25.70 -13.55 -39.59
C VAL A 10 25.00 -12.26 -39.07
N ALA A 11 23.76 -12.06 -39.48
CA ALA A 11 22.92 -11.00 -38.95
C ALA A 11 22.41 -11.42 -37.55
N PHE A 12 22.96 -10.81 -36.51
CA PHE A 12 22.41 -10.92 -35.15
C PHE A 12 21.12 -10.11 -35.10
N ILE A 13 19.98 -10.80 -35.20
CA ILE A 13 18.68 -10.23 -34.90
C ILE A 13 18.58 -10.18 -33.36
N PHE A 14 18.86 -8.99 -32.78
CA PHE A 14 18.47 -8.70 -31.40
C PHE A 14 16.95 -8.57 -31.38
N ALA A 15 16.27 -9.67 -31.07
CA ALA A 15 14.88 -9.65 -30.67
C ALA A 15 14.81 -8.91 -29.31
N PHE A 16 14.52 -7.63 -29.35
CA PHE A 16 14.03 -6.92 -28.17
C PHE A 16 12.75 -7.61 -27.74
N LEU A 17 12.86 -8.48 -26.75
CA LEU A 17 11.71 -8.92 -25.96
C LEU A 17 11.17 -7.66 -25.27
N VAL A 18 10.25 -6.99 -25.93
CA VAL A 18 9.36 -6.03 -25.27
C VAL A 18 8.56 -6.88 -24.29
N SER A 19 9.05 -6.97 -23.06
CA SER A 19 8.24 -7.44 -21.96
C SER A 19 7.01 -6.56 -21.94
N ASN A 20 5.88 -7.09 -22.41
CA ASN A 20 4.58 -6.48 -22.16
C ASN A 20 4.41 -6.46 -20.64
N SER A 21 4.90 -5.38 -20.01
CA SER A 21 4.59 -5.06 -18.65
C SER A 21 3.06 -5.04 -18.57
N GLN A 22 2.48 -6.07 -17.99
CA GLN A 22 1.04 -6.06 -17.75
C GLN A 22 0.80 -4.87 -16.86
N ALA A 23 0.18 -3.86 -17.42
CA ALA A 23 -0.14 -2.67 -16.67
C ALA A 23 -0.96 -3.08 -15.44
N ALA A 24 -0.52 -2.65 -14.30
CA ALA A 24 -1.10 -2.88 -12.98
C ALA A 24 -1.20 -1.52 -12.30
N VAL A 25 -1.81 -1.42 -11.15
CA VAL A 25 -1.72 -0.18 -10.36
C VAL A 25 -0.24 0.15 -10.12
N TRP A 26 0.53 -0.86 -9.68
CA TRP A 26 2.00 -0.90 -9.72
C TRP A 26 2.47 -2.34 -9.83
N GLU A 27 3.66 -2.54 -10.35
CA GLU A 27 4.32 -3.83 -10.44
C GLU A 27 5.02 -4.16 -9.11
N ALA A 28 4.73 -5.33 -8.55
CA ALA A 28 5.42 -5.81 -7.37
C ALA A 28 6.73 -6.52 -7.79
N GLN A 29 7.85 -6.01 -7.33
CA GLN A 29 9.18 -6.56 -7.57
C GLN A 29 9.77 -7.21 -6.30
N ASN A 30 9.21 -6.89 -5.14
CA ASN A 30 9.59 -7.42 -3.84
C ASN A 30 8.47 -8.29 -3.26
N SER A 31 8.79 -9.05 -2.23
CA SER A 31 7.84 -9.86 -1.46
C SER A 31 7.89 -9.47 0.00
N TRP A 32 6.76 -9.54 0.69
CA TRP A 32 6.70 -9.31 2.13
C TRP A 32 7.56 -10.30 2.89
N SER A 33 8.32 -9.81 3.86
CA SER A 33 9.18 -10.55 4.78
C SER A 33 9.19 -9.86 6.14
N GLN A 34 9.77 -10.51 7.15
CA GLN A 34 9.97 -9.89 8.46
C GLN A 34 10.74 -8.56 8.35
N GLU A 35 11.76 -8.49 7.51
CA GLU A 35 12.55 -7.26 7.27
C GLU A 35 11.66 -6.13 6.71
N TRP A 36 10.77 -6.46 5.77
CA TRP A 36 9.86 -5.47 5.21
C TRP A 36 8.79 -5.00 6.20
N GLU A 37 8.35 -5.87 7.12
CA GLU A 37 7.46 -5.48 8.21
C GLU A 37 8.16 -4.53 9.21
N GLU A 38 9.45 -4.73 9.46
CA GLU A 38 10.26 -3.83 10.30
C GLU A 38 10.48 -2.48 9.61
N LYS A 39 10.76 -2.47 8.32
CA LYS A 39 10.83 -1.25 7.51
C LYS A 39 9.49 -0.50 7.48
N TYR A 40 8.38 -1.24 7.36
CA TYR A 40 7.04 -0.66 7.43
C TYR A 40 6.79 0.01 8.79
N ALA A 41 7.12 -0.66 9.87
CA ALA A 41 6.97 -0.10 11.22
C ALA A 41 7.80 1.19 11.39
N SER A 42 9.06 1.19 10.97
CA SER A 42 9.90 2.39 10.99
C SER A 42 9.33 3.50 10.12
N TRP A 43 8.87 3.18 8.91
CA TRP A 43 8.26 4.14 8.01
C TRP A 43 7.00 4.79 8.59
N VAL A 44 6.12 4.00 9.23
CA VAL A 44 4.93 4.54 9.92
C VAL A 44 5.33 5.52 11.01
N LYS A 45 6.31 5.16 11.83
CA LYS A 45 6.83 6.03 12.89
C LYS A 45 7.34 7.36 12.34
N ASP A 46 8.15 7.32 11.29
CA ASP A 46 8.92 8.46 10.82
C ASP A 46 8.14 9.35 9.84
N ASN A 47 7.23 8.78 9.04
CA ASN A 47 6.58 9.47 7.93
C ASN A 47 5.09 9.70 8.12
N TRP A 48 4.40 8.86 8.91
CA TRP A 48 2.95 8.97 9.06
C TRP A 48 2.61 10.00 10.12
N ASP A 49 2.26 11.20 9.69
CA ASP A 49 1.89 12.32 10.55
C ASP A 49 0.52 12.91 10.16
N GLU A 50 0.00 13.80 11.00
CA GLU A 50 -1.33 14.42 10.81
C GLU A 50 -1.43 15.22 9.51
N ASN A 51 -0.31 15.65 8.93
CA ASN A 51 -0.23 16.46 7.74
C ASN A 51 0.09 15.65 6.47
N PHE A 52 0.24 14.34 6.55
CA PHE A 52 0.69 13.51 5.42
C PHE A 52 -0.12 13.78 4.14
N PHE A 53 -1.44 13.87 4.25
CA PHE A 53 -2.34 14.09 3.11
C PHE A 53 -2.63 15.56 2.78
N VAL A 54 -2.05 16.51 3.51
CA VAL A 54 -2.12 17.94 3.20
C VAL A 54 -0.80 18.49 2.68
N LYS A 55 0.27 17.70 2.71
CA LYS A 55 1.58 18.05 2.10
C LYS A 55 1.41 18.27 0.61
N LYS A 56 1.84 19.45 0.12
CA LYS A 56 1.85 19.76 -1.31
C LYS A 56 2.87 18.91 -2.05
N ASN A 57 2.71 18.78 -3.36
CA ASN A 57 3.64 18.06 -4.24
C ASN A 57 3.79 16.57 -3.94
N THR A 58 2.72 15.94 -3.44
CA THR A 58 2.62 14.48 -3.31
C THR A 58 1.38 13.98 -4.03
N PRO A 59 1.38 12.77 -4.60
CA PRO A 59 0.19 12.21 -5.26
C PRO A 59 -0.96 11.97 -4.27
N PHE A 60 -0.68 12.02 -2.97
CA PHE A 60 -1.64 11.76 -1.90
C PHE A 60 -2.32 13.03 -1.37
N ASN A 61 -1.85 14.22 -1.80
CA ASN A 61 -2.40 15.50 -1.33
C ASN A 61 -3.92 15.57 -1.57
N GLY A 62 -4.66 16.02 -0.55
CA GLY A 62 -6.11 16.24 -0.61
C GLY A 62 -6.96 14.96 -0.65
N LEU A 63 -6.40 13.76 -0.46
CA LEU A 63 -7.20 12.57 -0.19
C LEU A 63 -7.90 12.74 1.15
N LYS A 64 -9.22 12.46 1.18
CA LYS A 64 -10.02 12.49 2.41
C LYS A 64 -10.21 11.06 2.89
N LEU A 65 -9.97 10.84 4.17
CA LEU A 65 -9.94 9.52 4.78
C LEU A 65 -10.85 9.44 6.01
N ASP A 66 -11.52 8.33 6.16
CA ASP A 66 -12.07 7.92 7.45
C ASP A 66 -11.11 6.96 8.19
N CYS A 67 -11.58 6.28 9.23
CA CYS A 67 -10.72 5.44 10.07
C CYS A 67 -10.09 4.26 9.31
N ALA A 68 -10.85 3.54 8.50
CA ALA A 68 -10.35 2.42 7.72
C ALA A 68 -9.47 2.88 6.56
N ASP A 69 -9.90 3.97 5.89
CA ASP A 69 -9.15 4.56 4.79
C ASP A 69 -7.71 4.90 5.20
N ALA A 70 -7.51 5.43 6.40
CA ALA A 70 -6.20 5.76 6.93
C ALA A 70 -5.32 4.51 7.06
N VAL A 71 -5.87 3.42 7.59
CA VAL A 71 -5.15 2.14 7.78
C VAL A 71 -4.75 1.53 6.43
N TYR A 72 -5.71 1.37 5.53
CA TYR A 72 -5.43 0.79 4.22
C TYR A 72 -4.47 1.67 3.40
N SER A 73 -4.61 3.00 3.50
CA SER A 73 -3.70 3.93 2.80
C SER A 73 -2.26 3.76 3.22
N MET A 74 -1.96 3.63 4.52
CA MET A 74 -0.59 3.38 4.98
C MET A 74 0.02 2.16 4.31
N ARG A 75 -0.69 1.04 4.35
CA ARG A 75 -0.20 -0.22 3.78
C ARG A 75 -0.04 -0.15 2.27
N VAL A 76 -1.03 0.42 1.56
CA VAL A 76 -1.02 0.60 0.11
C VAL A 76 0.12 1.54 -0.32
N ILE A 77 0.27 2.69 0.33
CA ILE A 77 1.31 3.67 -0.02
C ILE A 77 2.71 3.09 0.21
N PHE A 78 2.94 2.45 1.35
CA PHE A 78 4.22 1.79 1.60
C PHE A 78 4.51 0.69 0.57
N SER A 79 3.50 -0.13 0.24
CA SER A 79 3.63 -1.18 -0.77
C SER A 79 3.99 -0.60 -2.14
N PHE A 80 3.34 0.49 -2.54
CA PHE A 80 3.63 1.20 -3.78
C PHE A 80 5.07 1.76 -3.82
N LEU A 81 5.48 2.46 -2.77
CA LEU A 81 6.81 3.08 -2.67
C LEU A 81 7.95 2.06 -2.72
N HIS A 82 7.69 0.82 -2.30
CA HIS A 82 8.69 -0.23 -2.20
C HIS A 82 8.44 -1.41 -3.15
N SER A 83 7.57 -1.24 -4.13
CA SER A 83 7.23 -2.30 -5.11
C SER A 83 6.87 -3.64 -4.43
N LEU A 84 6.14 -3.57 -3.31
CA LEU A 84 5.61 -4.72 -2.57
C LEU A 84 4.19 -5.05 -3.06
N PRO A 85 3.75 -6.31 -3.00
CA PRO A 85 2.37 -6.65 -3.34
C PRO A 85 1.41 -6.13 -2.26
N PHE A 86 0.20 -5.75 -2.70
CA PHE A 86 -0.93 -5.46 -1.84
C PHE A 86 -2.10 -6.36 -2.19
N ALA A 87 -2.78 -6.87 -1.18
CA ALA A 87 -4.03 -7.60 -1.32
C ALA A 87 -4.93 -7.34 -0.12
N ALA A 88 -6.21 -7.11 -0.37
CA ALA A 88 -7.28 -7.08 0.62
C ALA A 88 -8.44 -7.97 0.14
N LYS A 89 -9.20 -8.54 1.06
CA LYS A 89 -10.40 -9.32 0.74
C LYS A 89 -11.48 -8.39 0.21
N ASP A 90 -12.08 -8.74 -0.93
CA ASP A 90 -13.23 -8.01 -1.46
C ASP A 90 -14.50 -8.44 -0.71
N PRO A 91 -15.09 -7.59 0.13
CA PRO A 91 -16.28 -7.96 0.91
C PRO A 91 -17.52 -8.19 0.03
N THR A 92 -17.50 -7.74 -1.22
CA THR A 92 -18.64 -7.84 -2.14
C THR A 92 -18.64 -9.14 -2.94
N SER A 93 -17.53 -9.87 -2.99
CA SER A 93 -17.36 -11.01 -3.91
C SER A 93 -16.94 -12.33 -3.25
N GLY A 94 -16.86 -12.40 -1.94
CA GLY A 94 -16.57 -13.62 -1.16
C GLY A 94 -15.18 -14.23 -1.37
N SER A 95 -14.72 -14.42 -2.60
CA SER A 95 -13.44 -15.09 -2.91
C SER A 95 -12.43 -14.20 -3.64
N LYS A 96 -12.86 -13.07 -4.18
CA LYS A 96 -11.96 -12.17 -4.91
C LYS A 96 -11.15 -11.31 -3.96
N LYS A 97 -9.97 -10.90 -4.44
CA LYS A 97 -9.11 -9.95 -3.73
C LYS A 97 -8.99 -8.67 -4.55
N ILE A 98 -8.94 -7.56 -3.85
CA ILE A 98 -8.53 -6.26 -4.38
C ILE A 98 -7.01 -6.22 -4.28
N THR A 99 -6.31 -6.05 -5.40
CA THR A 99 -4.85 -6.13 -5.44
C THR A 99 -4.23 -5.01 -6.25
N ASN A 100 -2.92 -4.78 -6.05
CA ASN A 100 -2.13 -3.90 -6.91
C ASN A 100 -2.06 -4.36 -8.37
N ALA A 101 -2.33 -5.63 -8.67
CA ALA A 101 -2.31 -6.19 -10.02
C ALA A 101 -3.61 -5.94 -10.81
N MET A 102 -4.56 -5.15 -10.28
CA MET A 102 -5.78 -4.80 -10.99
C MET A 102 -5.49 -4.01 -12.26
N LYS A 103 -6.10 -4.44 -13.37
CA LYS A 103 -5.92 -3.85 -14.71
C LYS A 103 -6.84 -2.66 -15.01
N ARG A 104 -7.60 -2.20 -14.02
CA ARG A 104 -8.65 -1.18 -14.19
C ARG A 104 -8.13 0.16 -14.75
N TRP A 105 -6.85 0.44 -14.59
CA TRP A 105 -6.22 1.72 -14.97
C TRP A 105 -5.03 1.51 -15.92
N ASP A 106 -5.05 0.46 -16.72
CA ASP A 106 -3.97 0.11 -17.65
C ASP A 106 -3.74 1.18 -18.73
N ASP A 107 -4.78 1.94 -19.06
CA ASP A 107 -4.77 3.07 -19.99
C ASP A 107 -4.07 4.33 -19.40
N ILE A 108 -3.78 4.33 -18.11
CA ILE A 108 -3.14 5.46 -17.44
C ILE A 108 -1.64 5.20 -17.32
N SER A 109 -0.82 5.94 -18.03
CA SER A 109 0.64 5.80 -18.01
C SER A 109 1.28 6.28 -16.70
N ASP A 110 0.69 7.28 -16.03
CA ASP A 110 1.20 7.90 -14.81
C ASP A 110 0.94 7.01 -13.58
N PRO A 111 1.99 6.44 -12.93
CA PRO A 111 1.85 5.58 -11.76
C PRO A 111 1.29 6.31 -10.53
N GLU A 112 1.58 7.61 -10.36
CA GLU A 112 1.07 8.40 -9.26
C GLU A 112 -0.44 8.63 -9.40
N LYS A 113 -0.92 8.81 -10.61
CA LYS A 113 -2.34 8.89 -10.90
C LYS A 113 -3.03 7.54 -10.69
N ARG A 114 -2.39 6.42 -11.08
CA ARG A 114 -2.94 5.07 -10.84
C ARG A 114 -3.12 4.77 -9.36
N ILE A 115 -2.09 4.98 -8.53
CA ILE A 115 -2.17 4.72 -7.08
C ILE A 115 -3.24 5.61 -6.42
N ARG A 116 -3.34 6.88 -6.82
CA ARG A 116 -4.38 7.78 -6.31
C ARG A 116 -5.79 7.30 -6.64
N LEU A 117 -6.02 6.80 -7.86
CA LEU A 117 -7.30 6.24 -8.29
C LEU A 117 -7.60 4.92 -7.57
N PHE A 118 -6.59 4.08 -7.35
CA PHE A 118 -6.72 2.85 -6.58
C PHE A 118 -7.15 3.13 -5.14
N LEU A 119 -6.53 4.09 -4.45
CA LEU A 119 -6.94 4.49 -3.11
C LEU A 119 -8.40 4.96 -3.08
N LYS A 120 -8.79 5.85 -4.00
CA LYS A 120 -10.18 6.30 -4.12
C LYS A 120 -11.18 5.17 -4.44
N TYR A 121 -10.72 4.12 -5.11
CA TYR A 121 -11.55 2.95 -5.43
C TYR A 121 -11.77 2.08 -4.19
N ILE A 122 -10.77 1.87 -3.36
CA ILE A 122 -10.89 0.99 -2.19
C ILE A 122 -11.66 1.63 -1.03
N TYR A 123 -11.63 2.95 -0.87
CA TYR A 123 -12.27 3.65 0.25
C TYR A 123 -13.76 3.34 0.43
N PRO A 124 -14.62 3.33 -0.59
CA PRO A 124 -16.02 2.97 -0.41
C PRO A 124 -16.26 1.46 -0.24
N ILE A 125 -15.26 0.61 -0.48
CA ILE A 125 -15.40 -0.85 -0.46
C ILE A 125 -14.87 -1.43 0.85
N LEU A 126 -13.71 -0.98 1.29
CA LEU A 126 -13.05 -1.45 2.51
C LEU A 126 -13.46 -0.57 3.70
N SER A 127 -13.66 -1.20 4.85
CA SER A 127 -14.16 -0.53 6.03
C SER A 127 -13.48 -1.07 7.30
N THR A 128 -13.76 -0.48 8.44
CA THR A 128 -13.24 -0.99 9.72
C THR A 128 -13.71 -2.41 10.01
N SER A 129 -14.89 -2.81 9.53
CA SER A 129 -15.40 -4.18 9.68
C SER A 129 -14.70 -5.20 8.77
N THR A 130 -13.98 -4.77 7.71
CA THR A 130 -13.20 -5.67 6.86
C THR A 130 -11.75 -5.83 7.33
N LEU A 131 -11.25 -4.94 8.18
CA LEU A 131 -9.87 -5.01 8.70
C LEU A 131 -9.51 -6.33 9.38
N PRO A 132 -10.39 -6.97 10.19
CA PRO A 132 -10.08 -8.27 10.78
C PRO A 132 -9.80 -9.38 9.76
N ASP A 133 -10.39 -9.31 8.56
CA ASP A 133 -10.16 -10.28 7.49
C ASP A 133 -8.79 -10.11 6.80
N ASP A 134 -8.20 -8.92 6.91
CA ASP A 134 -6.94 -8.53 6.25
C ASP A 134 -5.77 -8.39 7.24
N THR A 135 -6.01 -8.67 8.52
CA THR A 135 -5.03 -8.59 9.60
C THR A 135 -5.02 -9.87 10.44
N PHE A 136 -4.05 -10.00 11.30
CA PHE A 136 -4.01 -11.10 12.28
C PHE A 136 -3.79 -10.53 13.69
N PRO A 137 -4.39 -11.16 14.72
CA PRO A 137 -4.22 -10.71 16.08
C PRO A 137 -2.78 -10.94 16.56
N VAL A 138 -2.29 -10.02 17.38
CA VAL A 138 -1.01 -10.15 18.08
C VAL A 138 -1.23 -10.05 19.57
N GLU A 139 -0.36 -10.69 20.35
CA GLU A 139 -0.37 -10.54 21.80
C GLU A 139 -0.09 -9.09 22.20
N VAL A 140 -0.77 -8.64 23.27
CA VAL A 140 -0.61 -7.29 23.80
C VAL A 140 0.56 -7.28 24.77
N ASP A 141 1.78 -7.23 24.24
CA ASP A 141 2.99 -7.07 25.02
C ASP A 141 4.01 -6.11 24.36
N LYS A 142 5.05 -5.75 25.11
CA LYS A 142 6.08 -4.80 24.62
C LYS A 142 6.92 -5.34 23.46
N LYS A 143 6.91 -6.64 23.19
CA LYS A 143 7.72 -7.27 22.14
C LYS A 143 6.96 -7.34 20.80
N THR A 144 5.64 -7.52 20.90
CA THR A 144 4.78 -7.73 19.73
C THR A 144 4.13 -6.44 19.25
N ILE A 145 3.83 -5.50 20.17
CA ILE A 145 3.24 -4.21 19.81
C ILE A 145 4.33 -3.27 19.28
N ARG A 146 4.15 -2.81 18.06
CA ARG A 146 5.08 -1.90 17.36
C ARG A 146 4.33 -0.89 16.51
N SER A 147 5.05 0.09 15.97
CA SER A 147 4.50 1.04 14.99
C SER A 147 3.85 0.29 13.82
N GLY A 148 2.71 0.77 13.37
CA GLY A 148 1.91 0.10 12.34
C GLY A 148 0.93 -0.96 12.87
N ALA A 149 1.04 -1.37 14.15
CA ALA A 149 0.02 -2.23 14.77
C ALA A 149 -1.30 -1.47 14.93
N LEU A 150 -2.42 -2.20 14.85
CA LEU A 150 -3.76 -1.63 14.88
C LEU A 150 -4.45 -1.95 16.20
N LEU A 151 -5.17 -0.95 16.72
CA LEU A 151 -6.20 -1.14 17.71
C LEU A 151 -7.54 -1.10 17.02
N LEU A 152 -8.32 -2.17 17.12
CA LEU A 152 -9.64 -2.29 16.52
C LEU A 152 -10.69 -2.39 17.60
N THR A 153 -11.83 -1.72 17.42
CA THR A 153 -13.03 -1.95 18.24
C THR A 153 -14.08 -2.64 17.39
N ASP A 154 -14.70 -3.68 17.96
CA ASP A 154 -15.76 -4.47 17.35
C ASP A 154 -17.18 -4.07 17.82
N HIS A 155 -17.29 -3.11 18.75
CA HIS A 155 -18.56 -2.62 19.25
C HIS A 155 -19.26 -1.65 18.29
N LYS A 156 -20.49 -1.27 18.62
CA LYS A 156 -21.45 -0.45 17.80
C LYS A 156 -20.86 0.69 16.99
N ASN A 157 -19.66 1.16 17.35
CA ASN A 157 -18.92 2.19 16.65
C ASN A 157 -17.57 1.62 16.20
N HIS A 158 -17.57 0.71 15.24
CA HIS A 158 -16.34 0.19 14.64
C HIS A 158 -15.35 1.32 14.37
N HIS A 159 -14.18 1.26 14.99
CA HIS A 159 -13.13 2.25 14.82
C HIS A 159 -11.76 1.59 14.82
N SER A 160 -10.82 2.23 14.14
CA SER A 160 -9.43 1.79 14.08
C SER A 160 -8.48 2.92 14.41
N TRP A 161 -7.45 2.59 15.16
CA TRP A 161 -6.30 3.44 15.43
C TRP A 161 -5.04 2.70 15.03
N THR A 162 -4.06 3.42 14.54
CA THR A 162 -2.72 2.88 14.29
C THR A 162 -1.80 3.35 15.39
N ILE A 163 -1.01 2.45 15.94
CA ILE A 163 0.09 2.80 16.84
C ILE A 163 1.20 3.43 15.99
N LYS A 164 1.46 4.69 16.21
CA LYS A 164 2.56 5.40 15.56
C LYS A 164 3.89 5.05 16.21
N GLU A 165 3.92 5.10 17.54
CA GLU A 165 5.06 4.70 18.35
C GLU A 165 4.60 4.37 19.77
N ILE A 166 5.50 3.74 20.53
CA ILE A 166 5.32 3.51 21.97
C ILE A 166 6.44 4.25 22.69
N THR A 167 6.09 5.07 23.68
CA THR A 167 7.08 5.79 24.46
C THR A 167 7.90 4.83 25.33
N PRO A 168 9.06 5.25 25.86
CA PRO A 168 9.84 4.45 26.81
C PRO A 168 9.02 3.98 28.03
N GLU A 169 8.04 4.78 28.47
CA GLU A 169 7.13 4.46 29.57
C GLU A 169 6.05 3.43 29.18
N GLY A 170 5.93 3.13 27.89
CA GLY A 170 4.96 2.16 27.36
C GLY A 170 3.61 2.76 26.95
N VAL A 171 3.54 4.08 26.77
CA VAL A 171 2.34 4.77 26.30
C VAL A 171 2.27 4.75 24.78
N PRO A 172 1.20 4.23 24.15
CA PRO A 172 1.06 4.27 22.71
C PRO A 172 0.64 5.66 22.23
N HIS A 173 1.39 6.24 21.31
CA HIS A 173 0.93 7.37 20.51
C HIS A 173 0.14 6.85 19.32
N LEU A 174 -1.06 7.33 19.15
CA LEU A 174 -2.00 6.86 18.13
C LEU A 174 -2.12 7.87 17.00
N ILE A 175 -2.23 7.36 15.78
CA ILE A 175 -2.58 8.15 14.61
C ILE A 175 -3.80 7.51 13.94
N TYR A 176 -4.78 8.34 13.57
CA TYR A 176 -6.06 7.86 13.08
C TYR A 176 -6.82 8.93 12.30
N SER A 177 -7.82 8.51 11.55
CA SER A 177 -8.84 9.40 11.00
C SER A 177 -10.22 9.02 11.53
N SER A 178 -11.23 9.82 11.23
CA SER A 178 -12.61 9.59 11.66
C SER A 178 -13.59 10.26 10.70
N ARG A 179 -14.86 9.87 10.78
CA ARG A 179 -15.92 10.57 10.04
C ARG A 179 -16.22 11.95 10.66
N PRO A 180 -16.57 12.96 9.84
CA PRO A 180 -16.54 12.93 8.38
C PRO A 180 -15.11 12.85 7.85
N ALA A 181 -14.89 12.18 6.69
CA ALA A 181 -13.59 11.99 6.08
C ALA A 181 -12.87 13.33 5.80
N LYS A 182 -11.61 13.45 6.22
CA LYS A 182 -10.78 14.66 6.11
C LYS A 182 -9.39 14.30 5.60
N SER A 183 -8.72 15.27 4.97
CA SER A 183 -7.32 15.11 4.55
C SER A 183 -6.35 15.27 5.72
N GLN A 184 -6.68 16.04 6.73
CA GLN A 184 -5.90 16.11 7.95
C GLN A 184 -6.34 14.98 8.89
N ILE A 185 -5.42 14.08 9.19
CA ILE A 185 -5.63 12.99 10.15
C ILE A 185 -5.27 13.45 11.56
N LYS A 186 -5.57 12.65 12.55
CA LYS A 186 -5.43 13.02 13.97
C LYS A 186 -4.28 12.25 14.61
N GLN A 187 -3.60 12.87 15.54
CA GLN A 187 -2.61 12.24 16.42
C GLN A 187 -3.02 12.45 17.89
N ARG A 188 -2.77 11.44 18.72
CA ARG A 188 -3.15 11.45 20.13
C ARG A 188 -2.09 10.77 20.98
#